data_39c8bf5e06839320b21f75e2828aab49
#
_entry.id   39c8bf5e06839320b21f75e2828aab49
#
_cell.length_a   1.000
_cell.length_b   1.000
_cell.length_c   1.000
_cell.angle_alpha   90.00
_cell.angle_beta   90.00
_cell.angle_gamma   90.00
#
_symmetry.space_group_name_H-M   'P 1'
#
loop_
_entity.id
_entity.type
_entity.pdbx_description
1 polymer ?
#
loop_
_entity_poly.entity_id
_entity_poly.type
_entity_poly.pdbx_seq_one_letter_code
_entity_poly.pdbx_strand_id
1 'polypeptide(L)'
;MPETINHIPFSTIRRKIRKQMSRPAARAESLPFLEFQPCDLKIWTGRDSDFFRRAFCHHRMILKIILAGKATTCIDGVRYRLFPSDAVLYFPMQTHSTETAEDGIFEYLAISFVAGMGRYEALDGLKNRVFSPDPENRFLLELIQAWKAGRRMHAASLLAELLADALARAAGESGESAANDFGVIAGYIRSHCGGELSVKKIASEFDVSPQSVRRIFQRNINGLTPGSLIRQQRMILAEELLRRTDLPLREVAEKCGFATAFSFSRAFRREFGVPPSQYRKNPVSRRD
;
A
#
# COMPACT_ATOMS: atom_id res chain seq x y z
N MET A 1 -40.02 14.60 10.89
CA MET A 1 -39.47 13.40 11.51
C MET A 1 -38.33 12.93 10.61
N PRO A 2 -37.05 12.88 11.03
CA PRO A 2 -35.98 12.32 10.21
C PRO A 2 -36.19 10.81 10.14
N GLU A 3 -36.19 10.26 8.93
CA GLU A 3 -36.22 8.82 8.66
C GLU A 3 -35.05 8.18 9.38
N THR A 4 -35.36 7.19 10.20
CA THR A 4 -34.38 6.36 10.92
C THR A 4 -33.58 5.58 9.85
N ILE A 5 -32.39 6.03 9.52
CA ILE A 5 -31.46 5.28 8.70
C ILE A 5 -31.20 3.98 9.43
N ASN A 6 -31.70 2.87 8.89
CA ASN A 6 -31.52 1.52 9.42
C ASN A 6 -30.02 1.20 9.42
N HIS A 7 -29.36 1.41 10.54
CA HIS A 7 -27.93 1.14 10.72
C HIS A 7 -27.71 -0.37 10.65
N ILE A 8 -27.24 -0.86 9.50
CA ILE A 8 -26.92 -2.29 9.32
C ILE A 8 -25.66 -2.59 10.12
N PRO A 9 -25.68 -3.51 11.10
CA PRO A 9 -24.51 -3.86 11.89
C PRO A 9 -23.33 -4.31 11.01
N PHE A 10 -22.12 -3.89 11.33
CA PHE A 10 -20.92 -4.22 10.55
C PHE A 10 -20.69 -5.73 10.41
N SER A 11 -21.07 -6.54 11.41
CA SER A 11 -21.05 -8.00 11.33
C SER A 11 -21.91 -8.56 10.17
N THR A 12 -23.05 -7.92 9.88
CA THR A 12 -23.90 -8.27 8.75
C THR A 12 -23.23 -7.88 7.42
N ILE A 13 -22.61 -6.71 7.36
CA ILE A 13 -21.83 -6.25 6.20
C ILE A 13 -20.66 -7.19 5.94
N ARG A 14 -19.90 -7.56 6.96
CA ARG A 14 -18.82 -8.55 6.88
C ARG A 14 -19.29 -9.86 6.24
N ARG A 15 -20.43 -10.40 6.69
CA ARG A 15 -21.01 -11.64 6.14
C ARG A 15 -21.38 -11.47 4.65
N LYS A 16 -21.94 -10.33 4.26
CA LYS A 16 -22.27 -10.00 2.86
C LYS A 16 -21.00 -9.87 2.01
N ILE A 17 -19.95 -9.19 2.51
CA ILE A 17 -18.66 -9.07 1.87
C ILE A 17 -18.05 -10.45 1.61
N ARG A 18 -17.97 -11.30 2.62
CA ARG A 18 -17.46 -12.68 2.47
C ARG A 18 -18.21 -13.47 1.40
N LYS A 19 -19.53 -13.45 1.44
CA LYS A 19 -20.37 -14.12 0.44
C LYS A 19 -20.12 -13.57 -0.97
N GLN A 20 -19.95 -12.28 -1.12
CA GLN A 20 -19.69 -11.67 -2.42
C GLN A 20 -18.27 -11.98 -2.94
N MET A 21 -17.26 -11.93 -2.06
CA MET A 21 -15.86 -12.21 -2.42
C MET A 21 -15.62 -13.68 -2.76
N SER A 22 -16.42 -14.64 -2.24
CA SER A 22 -16.32 -16.05 -2.60
C SER A 22 -16.75 -16.36 -4.03
N ARG A 23 -17.48 -15.46 -4.70
CA ARG A 23 -17.89 -15.64 -6.10
C ARG A 23 -16.75 -15.26 -7.04
N PRO A 24 -16.58 -15.96 -8.19
CA PRO A 24 -15.59 -15.57 -9.20
C PRO A 24 -15.87 -14.15 -9.72
N ALA A 25 -14.82 -13.40 -10.02
CA ALA A 25 -14.98 -12.08 -10.65
C ALA A 25 -15.31 -12.23 -12.13
N ALA A 26 -16.18 -11.37 -12.64
CA ALA A 26 -16.44 -11.26 -14.07
C ALA A 26 -15.20 -10.72 -14.83
N ARG A 27 -15.11 -11.00 -16.11
CA ARG A 27 -14.02 -10.52 -16.96
C ARG A 27 -14.01 -8.98 -16.97
N ALA A 28 -12.83 -8.41 -16.74
CA ALA A 28 -12.68 -6.97 -16.60
C ALA A 28 -12.74 -6.25 -17.97
N GLU A 29 -13.43 -5.11 -18.00
CA GLU A 29 -13.31 -4.14 -19.08
C GLU A 29 -12.00 -3.33 -18.93
N SER A 30 -11.36 -2.96 -20.02
CA SER A 30 -10.20 -2.06 -20.00
C SER A 30 -10.68 -0.60 -19.90
N LEU A 31 -10.09 0.17 -18.99
CA LEU A 31 -10.50 1.56 -18.76
C LEU A 31 -9.34 2.53 -19.02
N PRO A 32 -9.54 3.55 -19.86
CA PRO A 32 -8.43 4.42 -20.23
C PRO A 32 -8.06 5.51 -19.22
N PHE A 33 -8.97 6.13 -18.47
CA PHE A 33 -8.64 7.33 -17.68
C PHE A 33 -9.54 7.52 -16.44
N LEU A 34 -9.24 6.84 -15.34
CA LEU A 34 -9.89 7.12 -14.07
C LEU A 34 -8.88 7.63 -13.03
N GLU A 35 -9.32 8.56 -12.20
CA GLU A 35 -8.49 9.16 -11.16
C GLU A 35 -8.04 8.13 -10.11
N PHE A 36 -8.93 7.21 -9.74
CA PHE A 36 -8.61 6.06 -8.88
C PHE A 36 -9.02 4.76 -9.58
N GLN A 37 -8.03 3.96 -9.99
CA GLN A 37 -8.29 2.68 -10.65
C GLN A 37 -8.09 1.53 -9.68
N PRO A 38 -9.15 0.86 -9.19
CA PRO A 38 -9.01 -0.37 -8.45
C PRO A 38 -8.28 -1.43 -9.30
N CYS A 39 -7.23 -2.02 -8.73
CA CYS A 39 -6.42 -3.03 -9.40
C CYS A 39 -6.76 -4.44 -8.93
N ASP A 40 -7.03 -4.58 -7.63
CA ASP A 40 -7.35 -5.86 -7.00
C ASP A 40 -8.12 -5.66 -5.70
N LEU A 41 -9.01 -6.60 -5.38
CA LEU A 41 -9.73 -6.70 -4.12
C LEU A 41 -9.56 -8.11 -3.57
N LYS A 42 -8.96 -8.22 -2.38
CA LYS A 42 -8.72 -9.51 -1.71
C LYS A 42 -9.14 -9.45 -0.25
N ILE A 43 -9.68 -10.56 0.24
CA ILE A 43 -9.82 -10.79 1.68
C ILE A 43 -8.65 -11.65 2.13
N TRP A 44 -8.00 -11.19 3.18
CA TRP A 44 -6.91 -11.88 3.83
C TRP A 44 -7.33 -12.29 5.23
N THR A 45 -6.99 -13.55 5.59
CA THR A 45 -7.14 -14.02 6.96
C THR A 45 -5.75 -14.24 7.53
N GLY A 46 -5.41 -13.49 8.58
CA GLY A 46 -4.13 -13.60 9.28
C GLY A 46 -4.27 -14.46 10.53
N ARG A 47 -3.32 -15.37 10.70
CA ARG A 47 -2.97 -15.95 11.99
C ARG A 47 -1.58 -15.45 12.35
N ASP A 48 -1.18 -15.59 13.59
CA ASP A 48 0.17 -15.23 14.02
C ASP A 48 1.22 -16.05 13.24
N SER A 49 1.57 -15.56 12.05
CA SER A 49 2.55 -16.15 11.16
C SER A 49 3.65 -15.15 10.83
N ASP A 50 4.85 -15.62 10.59
CA ASP A 50 6.01 -14.79 10.20
C ASP A 50 5.78 -13.97 8.94
N PHE A 51 4.82 -14.38 8.09
CA PHE A 51 4.48 -13.66 6.88
C PHE A 51 3.95 -12.25 7.19
N PHE A 52 3.09 -12.12 8.21
CA PHE A 52 2.50 -10.82 8.58
C PHE A 52 3.48 -9.89 9.30
N ARG A 53 4.58 -10.43 9.85
CA ARG A 53 5.62 -9.64 10.54
C ARG A 53 6.66 -9.05 9.60
N ARG A 54 6.65 -9.44 8.32
CA ARG A 54 7.58 -8.89 7.32
C ARG A 54 7.14 -7.50 6.90
N ALA A 55 8.12 -6.63 6.67
CA ALA A 55 7.87 -5.33 6.09
C ALA A 55 7.66 -5.44 4.58
N PHE A 56 6.63 -4.79 4.10
CA PHE A 56 6.31 -4.66 2.69
C PHE A 56 6.35 -3.19 2.28
N CYS A 57 6.57 -2.95 1.00
CA CYS A 57 6.24 -1.70 0.34
C CYS A 57 5.71 -2.00 -1.06
N HIS A 58 4.80 -1.19 -1.55
CA HIS A 58 4.13 -1.37 -2.82
C HIS A 58 4.24 -0.10 -3.67
N HIS A 59 4.06 -0.23 -4.97
CA HIS A 59 3.94 0.91 -5.90
C HIS A 59 2.50 1.43 -6.01
N ARG A 60 1.55 0.74 -5.38
CA ARG A 60 0.12 1.07 -5.39
C ARG A 60 -0.32 1.58 -4.03
N MET A 61 -1.44 2.31 -4.03
CA MET A 61 -2.20 2.55 -2.83
C MET A 61 -2.86 1.25 -2.38
N ILE A 62 -2.92 1.01 -1.07
CA ILE A 62 -3.70 -0.11 -0.51
C ILE A 62 -4.56 0.42 0.63
N LEU A 63 -5.86 0.38 0.43
CA LEU A 63 -6.84 0.58 1.49
C LEU A 63 -7.06 -0.76 2.18
N LYS A 64 -6.65 -0.85 3.45
CA LYS A 64 -6.84 -2.01 4.30
C LYS A 64 -7.96 -1.73 5.30
N ILE A 65 -8.99 -2.57 5.30
CA ILE A 65 -10.17 -2.44 6.17
C ILE A 65 -10.27 -3.70 7.01
N ILE A 66 -10.30 -3.57 8.34
CA ILE A 66 -10.45 -4.71 9.25
C ILE A 66 -11.89 -5.19 9.26
N LEU A 67 -12.11 -6.46 8.94
CA LEU A 67 -13.42 -7.09 8.92
C LEU A 67 -13.73 -7.83 10.20
N ALA A 68 -12.71 -8.40 10.85
CA ALA A 68 -12.84 -9.10 12.13
C ALA A 68 -11.50 -9.22 12.85
N GLY A 69 -11.59 -9.42 14.16
CA GLY A 69 -10.41 -9.52 15.04
C GLY A 69 -9.77 -8.17 15.30
N LYS A 70 -8.59 -8.20 15.90
CA LYS A 70 -7.77 -7.01 16.18
C LYS A 70 -6.43 -7.19 15.48
N ALA A 71 -5.87 -6.12 14.98
CA ALA A 71 -4.55 -6.14 14.38
C ALA A 71 -3.75 -4.91 14.81
N THR A 72 -2.43 -5.06 14.87
CA THR A 72 -1.52 -3.93 14.93
C THR A 72 -0.81 -3.83 13.59
N THR A 73 -0.86 -2.67 12.96
CA THR A 73 -0.06 -2.37 11.78
C THR A 73 1.03 -1.37 12.12
N CYS A 74 2.21 -1.57 11.57
CA CYS A 74 3.30 -0.63 11.67
C CYS A 74 3.47 0.05 10.30
N ILE A 75 3.36 1.37 10.25
CA ILE A 75 3.50 2.18 9.04
C ILE A 75 4.66 3.15 9.26
N ASP A 76 5.70 3.04 8.44
CA ASP A 76 6.94 3.82 8.58
C ASP A 76 7.45 3.89 10.05
N GLY A 77 7.37 2.74 10.76
CA GLY A 77 7.82 2.59 12.15
C GLY A 77 6.84 3.03 13.23
N VAL A 78 5.69 3.61 12.88
CA VAL A 78 4.62 3.96 13.83
C VAL A 78 3.60 2.82 13.91
N ARG A 79 3.23 2.41 15.12
CA ARG A 79 2.25 1.34 15.35
C ARG A 79 0.86 1.89 15.54
N TYR A 80 -0.09 1.30 14.82
CA TYR A 80 -1.52 1.61 14.88
C TYR A 80 -2.30 0.37 15.26
N ARG A 81 -3.13 0.47 16.29
CA ARG A 81 -4.10 -0.59 16.64
C ARG A 81 -5.33 -0.43 15.79
N LEU A 82 -5.82 -1.53 15.25
CA LEU A 82 -6.96 -1.58 14.33
C LEU A 82 -8.02 -2.54 14.87
N PHE A 83 -9.25 -2.09 14.85
CA PHE A 83 -10.44 -2.83 15.25
C PHE A 83 -11.35 -3.06 14.03
N PRO A 84 -12.40 -3.93 14.13
CA PRO A 84 -13.36 -4.08 13.06
C PRO A 84 -13.99 -2.74 12.65
N SER A 85 -14.09 -2.49 11.36
CA SER A 85 -14.44 -1.25 10.66
C SER A 85 -13.34 -0.18 10.56
N ASP A 86 -12.23 -0.34 11.26
CA ASP A 86 -11.08 0.54 11.06
C ASP A 86 -10.38 0.26 9.74
N ALA A 87 -9.80 1.32 9.18
CA ALA A 87 -8.97 1.26 7.99
C ALA A 87 -7.70 2.06 8.14
N VAL A 88 -6.72 1.68 7.34
CA VAL A 88 -5.52 2.46 7.05
C VAL A 88 -5.28 2.49 5.55
N LEU A 89 -4.68 3.58 5.08
CA LEU A 89 -4.29 3.76 3.69
C LEU A 89 -2.76 3.73 3.59
N TYR A 90 -2.23 2.69 2.93
CA TYR A 90 -0.82 2.63 2.60
C TYR A 90 -0.55 3.36 1.30
N PHE A 91 0.39 4.29 1.36
CA PHE A 91 0.84 5.06 0.20
C PHE A 91 1.93 4.32 -0.59
N PRO A 92 2.12 4.62 -1.87
CA PRO A 92 3.20 4.05 -2.64
C PRO A 92 4.55 4.23 -1.94
N MET A 93 5.36 3.19 -1.98
CA MET A 93 6.70 3.15 -1.38
C MET A 93 6.73 3.29 0.16
N GLN A 94 5.60 3.35 0.83
CA GLN A 94 5.51 3.38 2.28
C GLN A 94 5.76 2.00 2.86
N THR A 95 6.64 1.91 3.86
CA THR A 95 6.90 0.63 4.53
C THR A 95 5.78 0.30 5.50
N HIS A 96 5.30 -0.92 5.46
CA HIS A 96 4.30 -1.38 6.41
C HIS A 96 4.46 -2.87 6.73
N SER A 97 4.01 -3.24 7.91
CA SER A 97 3.88 -4.62 8.36
C SER A 97 2.58 -4.77 9.13
N THR A 98 2.15 -6.00 9.34
CA THR A 98 0.98 -6.30 10.18
C THR A 98 1.36 -7.35 11.20
N GLU A 99 1.02 -7.08 12.44
CA GLU A 99 1.16 -8.00 13.56
C GLU A 99 -0.25 -8.42 14.01
N THR A 100 -0.44 -9.68 14.38
CA THR A 100 -1.70 -10.10 15.01
C THR A 100 -1.75 -9.63 16.43
N ALA A 101 -2.95 -9.27 16.92
CA ALA A 101 -3.17 -9.16 18.35
C ALA A 101 -3.20 -10.56 18.99
N GLU A 102 -2.99 -10.63 20.31
CA GLU A 102 -2.83 -11.82 21.14
C GLU A 102 -3.98 -12.85 21.00
N ASP A 103 -5.13 -12.48 20.43
CA ASP A 103 -6.37 -13.28 20.37
C ASP A 103 -6.54 -14.14 19.11
N GLY A 104 -5.53 -14.28 18.25
CA GLY A 104 -5.54 -15.30 17.20
C GLY A 104 -5.81 -14.79 15.78
N ILE A 105 -7.02 -14.94 15.23
CA ILE A 105 -7.32 -14.71 13.81
C ILE A 105 -7.88 -13.31 13.60
N PHE A 106 -7.30 -12.56 12.65
CA PHE A 106 -7.91 -11.35 12.14
C PHE A 106 -8.19 -11.49 10.63
N GLU A 107 -9.14 -10.72 10.14
CA GLU A 107 -9.53 -10.70 8.75
C GLU A 107 -9.63 -9.27 8.25
N TYR A 108 -9.10 -9.02 7.06
CA TYR A 108 -9.19 -7.72 6.44
C TYR A 108 -9.47 -7.80 4.94
N LEU A 109 -10.11 -6.77 4.41
CA LEU A 109 -10.23 -6.51 3.00
C LEU A 109 -9.09 -5.58 2.57
N ALA A 110 -8.36 -5.98 1.55
CA ALA A 110 -7.37 -5.14 0.87
C ALA A 110 -7.93 -4.71 -0.50
N ILE A 111 -7.97 -3.40 -0.73
CA ILE A 111 -8.32 -2.80 -2.01
C ILE A 111 -7.06 -2.11 -2.54
N SER A 112 -6.41 -2.69 -3.53
CA SER A 112 -5.26 -2.07 -4.17
C SER A 112 -5.70 -1.24 -5.37
N PHE A 113 -5.16 -0.03 -5.51
CA PHE A 113 -5.51 0.89 -6.59
C PHE A 113 -4.34 1.81 -6.95
N VAL A 114 -4.41 2.42 -8.12
CA VAL A 114 -3.50 3.48 -8.55
C VAL A 114 -4.27 4.78 -8.65
N ALA A 115 -3.65 5.90 -8.23
CA ALA A 115 -4.15 7.22 -8.51
C ALA A 115 -3.67 7.67 -9.89
N GLY A 116 -4.57 8.25 -10.66
CA GLY A 116 -4.25 8.81 -11.97
C GLY A 116 -3.23 9.94 -11.85
N MET A 117 -2.29 10.01 -12.79
CA MET A 117 -1.24 11.05 -12.86
C MET A 117 -0.38 11.24 -11.61
N GLY A 118 -0.31 10.23 -10.72
CA GLY A 118 0.51 10.29 -9.50
C GLY A 118 -0.01 11.24 -8.41
N ARG A 119 -1.25 11.69 -8.49
CA ARG A 119 -1.87 12.63 -7.53
C ARG A 119 -2.25 11.97 -6.20
N TYR A 120 -1.25 11.44 -5.51
CA TYR A 120 -1.44 10.85 -4.18
C TYR A 120 -1.67 11.93 -3.10
N GLU A 121 -1.21 13.17 -3.34
CA GLU A 121 -1.33 14.30 -2.41
C GLU A 121 -2.78 14.62 -2.05
N ALA A 122 -3.72 14.36 -2.95
CA ALA A 122 -5.15 14.52 -2.66
C ALA A 122 -5.64 13.65 -1.49
N LEU A 123 -4.90 12.58 -1.15
CA LEU A 123 -5.23 11.65 -0.07
C LEU A 123 -4.32 11.82 1.16
N ASP A 124 -3.45 12.84 1.20
CA ASP A 124 -2.52 13.06 2.31
C ASP A 124 -3.24 13.21 3.67
N GLY A 125 -4.48 13.70 3.68
CA GLY A 125 -5.31 13.77 4.88
C GLY A 125 -5.63 12.40 5.50
N LEU A 126 -5.47 11.29 4.77
CA LEU A 126 -5.63 9.91 5.26
C LEU A 126 -4.31 9.21 5.57
N LYS A 127 -3.18 9.89 5.35
CA LYS A 127 -1.86 9.31 5.53
C LYS A 127 -1.51 9.15 7.01
N ASN A 128 -0.90 8.02 7.36
CA ASN A 128 -0.40 7.75 8.71
C ASN A 128 -1.46 7.91 9.81
N ARG A 129 -2.68 7.49 9.55
CA ARG A 129 -3.77 7.52 10.53
C ARG A 129 -4.72 6.34 10.37
N VAL A 130 -5.44 6.04 11.44
CA VAL A 130 -6.59 5.13 11.43
C VAL A 130 -7.85 5.96 11.16
N PHE A 131 -8.74 5.44 10.34
CA PHE A 131 -10.02 6.07 10.04
C PHE A 131 -11.10 5.02 9.75
N SER A 132 -12.37 5.39 9.85
CA SER A 132 -13.47 4.54 9.38
C SER A 132 -13.82 4.92 7.93
N PRO A 133 -13.62 4.02 6.97
CA PRO A 133 -13.78 4.37 5.55
C PRO A 133 -15.25 4.54 5.14
N ASP A 134 -16.15 3.77 5.76
CA ASP A 134 -17.58 3.75 5.40
C ASP A 134 -18.45 3.45 6.63
N PRO A 135 -18.52 4.37 7.62
CA PRO A 135 -19.22 4.12 8.89
C PRO A 135 -20.72 3.89 8.70
N GLU A 136 -21.30 4.42 7.64
CA GLU A 136 -22.71 4.26 7.31
C GLU A 136 -22.98 3.10 6.34
N ASN A 137 -21.92 2.38 5.92
CA ASN A 137 -21.98 1.25 5.00
C ASN A 137 -22.67 1.57 3.65
N ARG A 138 -22.44 2.77 3.12
CA ARG A 138 -23.05 3.26 1.89
C ARG A 138 -22.34 2.74 0.63
N PHE A 139 -21.03 2.67 0.65
CA PHE A 139 -20.21 2.48 -0.56
C PHE A 139 -19.56 1.11 -0.66
N LEU A 140 -19.08 0.56 0.45
CA LEU A 140 -18.18 -0.59 0.43
C LEU A 140 -18.79 -1.85 -0.19
N LEU A 141 -20.03 -2.17 0.16
CA LEU A 141 -20.68 -3.35 -0.37
C LEU A 141 -20.97 -3.22 -1.87
N GLU A 142 -21.44 -2.04 -2.29
CA GLU A 142 -21.75 -1.77 -3.70
C GLU A 142 -20.48 -1.76 -4.55
N LEU A 143 -19.37 -1.20 -4.02
CA LEU A 143 -18.05 -1.24 -4.66
C LEU A 143 -17.61 -2.68 -4.93
N ILE A 144 -17.73 -3.58 -3.94
CA ILE A 144 -17.38 -4.98 -4.09
C ILE A 144 -18.28 -5.67 -5.13
N GLN A 145 -19.57 -5.37 -5.13
CA GLN A 145 -20.52 -5.91 -6.12
C GLN A 145 -20.19 -5.43 -7.52
N ALA A 146 -19.92 -4.14 -7.69
CA ALA A 146 -19.53 -3.54 -8.97
C ALA A 146 -18.23 -4.15 -9.49
N TRP A 147 -17.23 -4.30 -8.61
CA TRP A 147 -15.97 -4.97 -8.94
C TRP A 147 -16.17 -6.40 -9.41
N LYS A 148 -16.94 -7.22 -8.68
CA LYS A 148 -17.21 -8.61 -9.01
C LYS A 148 -18.01 -8.77 -10.30
N ALA A 149 -18.88 -7.81 -10.60
CA ALA A 149 -19.64 -7.75 -11.85
C ALA A 149 -18.83 -7.23 -13.07
N GLY A 150 -17.54 -6.90 -12.88
CA GLY A 150 -16.69 -6.33 -13.94
C GLY A 150 -16.98 -4.85 -14.27
N ARG A 151 -17.89 -4.17 -13.54
CA ARG A 151 -18.27 -2.76 -13.73
C ARG A 151 -17.17 -1.84 -13.18
N ARG A 152 -16.02 -1.78 -13.85
CA ARG A 152 -14.80 -1.12 -13.34
C ARG A 152 -14.96 0.38 -13.13
N MET A 153 -15.64 1.09 -14.04
CA MET A 153 -15.91 2.53 -13.87
C MET A 153 -16.74 2.81 -12.64
N HIS A 154 -17.79 2.05 -12.43
CA HIS A 154 -18.66 2.19 -11.27
C HIS A 154 -17.91 1.87 -9.96
N ALA A 155 -17.09 0.81 -9.94
CA ALA A 155 -16.25 0.49 -8.79
C ALA A 155 -15.22 1.59 -8.49
N ALA A 156 -14.66 2.23 -9.51
CA ALA A 156 -13.73 3.34 -9.35
C ALA A 156 -14.42 4.60 -8.80
N SER A 157 -15.63 4.91 -9.29
CA SER A 157 -16.44 6.02 -8.79
C SER A 157 -16.79 5.84 -7.31
N LEU A 158 -17.25 4.64 -6.94
CA LEU A 158 -17.57 4.31 -5.54
C LEU A 158 -16.33 4.35 -4.63
N LEU A 159 -15.16 3.94 -5.13
CA LEU A 159 -13.90 4.07 -4.39
C LEU A 159 -13.54 5.54 -4.17
N ALA A 160 -13.69 6.38 -5.20
CA ALA A 160 -13.43 7.81 -5.10
C ALA A 160 -14.35 8.49 -4.09
N GLU A 161 -15.66 8.18 -4.12
CA GLU A 161 -16.63 8.71 -3.18
C GLU A 161 -16.33 8.26 -1.74
N LEU A 162 -16.00 6.98 -1.52
CA LEU A 162 -15.60 6.44 -0.22
C LEU A 162 -14.38 7.17 0.35
N LEU A 163 -13.36 7.40 -0.47
CA LEU A 163 -12.14 8.11 -0.06
C LEU A 163 -12.40 9.59 0.20
N ALA A 164 -13.22 10.26 -0.64
CA ALA A 164 -13.58 11.66 -0.47
C ALA A 164 -14.38 11.89 0.83
N ASP A 165 -15.31 10.98 1.12
CA ASP A 165 -16.12 11.02 2.34
C ASP A 165 -15.24 10.76 3.60
N ALA A 166 -14.29 9.84 3.51
CA ALA A 166 -13.30 9.60 4.58
C ALA A 166 -12.40 10.82 4.81
N LEU A 167 -11.96 11.50 3.72
CA LEU A 167 -11.16 12.74 3.81
C LEU A 167 -11.92 13.88 4.46
N ALA A 168 -13.19 14.07 4.09
CA ALA A 168 -14.03 15.13 4.65
C ALA A 168 -14.19 14.96 6.17
N ARG A 169 -14.35 13.73 6.66
CA ARG A 169 -14.40 13.44 8.10
C ARG A 169 -13.05 13.64 8.77
N ALA A 170 -11.97 13.19 8.11
CA ALA A 170 -10.61 13.32 8.61
C ALA A 170 -10.16 14.77 8.78
N ALA A 171 -10.67 15.71 8.00
CA ALA A 171 -10.32 17.13 8.08
C ALA A 171 -10.73 17.78 9.42
N GLY A 172 -11.71 17.21 10.14
CA GLY A 172 -12.13 17.66 11.47
C GLY A 172 -11.31 17.10 12.65
N GLU A 173 -10.44 16.13 12.39
CA GLU A 173 -9.65 15.44 13.43
C GLU A 173 -8.17 15.73 13.24
N SER A 174 -7.54 16.41 14.18
CA SER A 174 -6.08 16.61 14.21
C SER A 174 -5.38 15.27 14.50
N GLY A 175 -4.97 14.56 13.46
CA GLY A 175 -4.11 13.38 13.57
C GLY A 175 -2.66 13.81 13.77
N GLU A 176 -2.13 13.75 14.99
CA GLU A 176 -0.70 13.84 15.21
C GLU A 176 0.00 12.61 14.61
N SER A 177 0.66 12.79 13.47
CA SER A 177 1.61 11.81 12.97
C SER A 177 2.88 11.92 13.82
N ALA A 178 3.08 10.98 14.74
CA ALA A 178 4.33 10.88 15.49
C ALA A 178 5.47 10.55 14.51
N ALA A 179 6.20 11.58 14.07
CA ALA A 179 7.43 11.38 13.31
C ALA A 179 8.43 10.65 14.22
N ASN A 180 8.93 9.49 13.76
CA ASN A 180 10.02 8.78 14.42
C ASN A 180 11.26 8.73 13.51
N ASP A 181 12.43 8.49 14.08
CA ASP A 181 13.69 8.45 13.35
C ASP A 181 13.66 7.49 12.16
N PHE A 182 12.96 6.36 12.29
CA PHE A 182 12.81 5.39 11.21
C PHE A 182 11.99 5.99 10.04
N GLY A 183 10.85 6.61 10.33
CA GLY A 183 9.97 7.22 9.32
C GLY A 183 10.68 8.34 8.56
N VAL A 184 11.46 9.15 9.25
CA VAL A 184 12.29 10.22 8.66
C VAL A 184 13.33 9.64 7.71
N ILE A 185 14.09 8.62 8.16
CA ILE A 185 15.10 7.95 7.32
C ILE A 185 14.46 7.20 6.15
N ALA A 186 13.33 6.52 6.37
CA ALA A 186 12.60 5.83 5.31
C ALA A 186 12.07 6.82 4.25
N GLY A 187 11.58 7.98 4.68
CA GLY A 187 11.21 9.09 3.80
C GLY A 187 12.37 9.59 2.95
N TYR A 188 13.53 9.79 3.57
CA TYR A 188 14.75 10.20 2.86
C TYR A 188 15.18 9.15 1.82
N ILE A 189 15.17 7.86 2.18
CA ILE A 189 15.47 6.77 1.24
C ILE A 189 14.51 6.80 0.06
N ARG A 190 13.22 7.02 0.29
CA ARG A 190 12.18 7.08 -0.73
C ARG A 190 12.43 8.20 -1.74
N SER A 191 12.75 9.40 -1.27
CA SER A 191 12.99 10.55 -2.13
C SER A 191 14.33 10.52 -2.86
N HIS A 192 15.32 9.73 -2.39
CA HIS A 192 16.67 9.71 -2.94
C HIS A 192 17.11 8.35 -3.53
N CYS A 193 16.20 7.37 -3.61
CA CYS A 193 16.55 6.00 -4.04
C CYS A 193 17.09 5.92 -5.47
N GLY A 194 16.70 6.84 -6.36
CA GLY A 194 17.17 6.91 -7.74
C GLY A 194 18.61 7.44 -7.90
N GLY A 195 19.19 8.00 -6.84
CA GLY A 195 20.56 8.51 -6.87
C GLY A 195 21.60 7.57 -6.25
N GLU A 196 22.81 8.08 -6.09
CA GLU A 196 23.85 7.42 -5.32
C GLU A 196 23.49 7.41 -3.83
N LEU A 197 22.81 6.38 -3.38
CA LEU A 197 22.39 6.20 -2.01
C LEU A 197 23.06 4.98 -1.36
N SER A 198 23.65 5.20 -0.20
CA SER A 198 24.29 4.16 0.62
C SER A 198 24.00 4.40 2.09
N VAL A 199 24.20 3.37 2.94
CA VAL A 199 24.04 3.51 4.39
C VAL A 199 25.01 4.55 4.96
N LYS A 200 26.20 4.71 4.39
CA LYS A 200 27.15 5.75 4.78
C LYS A 200 26.63 7.16 4.46
N LYS A 201 26.05 7.35 3.26
CA LYS A 201 25.46 8.64 2.86
C LYS A 201 24.26 9.00 3.72
N ILE A 202 23.40 8.05 4.03
CA ILE A 202 22.28 8.24 4.97
C ILE A 202 22.81 8.64 6.35
N ALA A 203 23.81 7.94 6.87
CA ALA A 203 24.40 8.24 8.16
C ALA A 203 25.01 9.65 8.22
N SER A 204 25.69 10.06 7.15
CA SER A 204 26.23 11.42 7.02
C SER A 204 25.15 12.49 6.96
N GLU A 205 24.04 12.24 6.26
CA GLU A 205 22.92 13.17 6.14
C GLU A 205 22.24 13.47 7.48
N PHE A 206 22.14 12.46 8.32
CA PHE A 206 21.48 12.56 9.64
C PHE A 206 22.46 12.74 10.80
N ASP A 207 23.72 12.98 10.53
CA ASP A 207 24.81 13.14 11.52
C ASP A 207 24.84 12.00 12.56
N VAL A 208 24.70 10.76 12.08
CA VAL A 208 24.73 9.55 12.91
C VAL A 208 25.70 8.53 12.34
N SER A 209 26.08 7.52 13.13
CA SER A 209 26.91 6.43 12.64
C SER A 209 26.12 5.49 11.73
N PRO A 210 26.76 4.80 10.73
CA PRO A 210 26.12 3.76 9.96
C PRO A 210 25.54 2.62 10.83
N GLN A 211 26.13 2.39 11.99
CA GLN A 211 25.64 1.43 12.97
C GLN A 211 24.35 1.89 13.63
N SER A 212 24.23 3.20 13.92
CA SER A 212 23.00 3.78 14.46
C SER A 212 21.85 3.66 13.47
N VAL A 213 22.09 3.92 12.18
CA VAL A 213 21.08 3.71 11.12
C VAL A 213 20.59 2.26 11.11
N ARG A 214 21.51 1.26 11.14
CA ARG A 214 21.13 -0.15 11.17
C ARG A 214 20.34 -0.51 12.43
N ARG A 215 20.70 0.04 13.59
CA ARG A 215 20.01 -0.20 14.87
C ARG A 215 18.58 0.38 14.88
N ILE A 216 18.37 1.56 14.26
CA ILE A 216 17.04 2.14 14.08
C ILE A 216 16.16 1.16 13.28
N PHE A 217 16.66 0.61 12.18
CA PHE A 217 15.91 -0.36 11.38
C PHE A 217 15.59 -1.64 12.16
N GLN A 218 16.56 -2.22 12.84
CA GLN A 218 16.37 -3.44 13.65
C GLN A 218 15.32 -3.28 14.76
N ARG A 219 15.23 -2.09 15.37
CA ARG A 219 14.26 -1.80 16.44
C ARG A 219 12.84 -1.59 15.94
N ASN A 220 12.69 -1.07 14.72
CA ASN A 220 11.38 -0.66 14.23
C ASN A 220 10.69 -1.74 13.40
N ILE A 221 11.43 -2.50 12.59
CA ILE A 221 10.83 -3.49 11.68
C ILE A 221 11.72 -4.73 11.58
N ASN A 222 11.20 -5.88 11.97
CA ASN A 222 11.90 -7.15 11.88
C ASN A 222 12.29 -7.51 10.42
N GLY A 223 13.54 -7.87 10.21
CA GLY A 223 14.06 -8.34 8.92
C GLY A 223 14.27 -7.27 7.85
N LEU A 224 13.95 -5.99 8.14
CA LEU A 224 14.23 -4.90 7.22
C LEU A 224 15.59 -4.26 7.53
N THR A 225 16.42 -4.13 6.51
CA THR A 225 17.71 -3.41 6.60
C THR A 225 17.67 -2.15 5.73
N PRO A 226 18.46 -1.13 6.01
CA PRO A 226 18.54 0.06 5.14
C PRO A 226 18.84 -0.30 3.68
N GLY A 227 19.77 -1.26 3.46
CA GLY A 227 20.14 -1.73 2.12
C GLY A 227 19.02 -2.48 1.41
N SER A 228 18.21 -3.26 2.13
CA SER A 228 17.05 -3.93 1.55
C SER A 228 15.95 -2.93 1.21
N LEU A 229 15.70 -1.92 2.05
CA LEU A 229 14.74 -0.86 1.75
C LEU A 229 15.16 -0.06 0.51
N ILE A 230 16.42 0.38 0.42
CA ILE A 230 16.93 1.08 -0.79
C ILE A 230 16.66 0.23 -2.04
N ARG A 231 16.93 -1.07 -1.99
CA ARG A 231 16.71 -1.98 -3.12
C ARG A 231 15.23 -2.09 -3.48
N GLN A 232 14.35 -2.25 -2.50
CA GLN A 232 12.91 -2.32 -2.72
C GLN A 232 12.39 -1.03 -3.38
N GLN A 233 12.81 0.14 -2.88
CA GLN A 233 12.43 1.43 -3.44
C GLN A 233 12.88 1.59 -4.89
N ARG A 234 14.12 1.19 -5.20
CA ARG A 234 14.64 1.17 -6.58
C ARG A 234 13.86 0.26 -7.51
N MET A 235 13.40 -0.90 -7.02
CA MET A 235 12.58 -1.82 -7.82
C MET A 235 11.19 -1.29 -8.08
N ILE A 236 10.58 -0.59 -7.13
CA ILE A 236 9.28 0.07 -7.31
C ILE A 236 9.39 1.19 -8.34
N LEU A 237 10.42 2.04 -8.22
CA LEU A 237 10.70 3.10 -9.21
C LEU A 237 10.94 2.50 -10.60
N ALA A 238 11.67 1.40 -10.69
CA ALA A 238 11.92 0.70 -11.96
C ALA A 238 10.63 0.18 -12.60
N GLU A 239 9.75 -0.43 -11.80
CA GLU A 239 8.45 -0.90 -12.26
C GLU A 239 7.62 0.25 -12.83
N GLU A 240 7.57 1.37 -12.13
CA GLU A 240 6.84 2.56 -12.56
C GLU A 240 7.38 3.11 -13.89
N LEU A 241 8.70 3.27 -14.00
CA LEU A 241 9.33 3.75 -15.24
C LEU A 241 9.09 2.81 -16.42
N LEU A 242 9.20 1.49 -16.21
CA LEU A 242 8.96 0.50 -17.26
C LEU A 242 7.51 0.48 -17.75
N ARG A 243 6.55 0.80 -16.89
CA ARG A 243 5.12 0.82 -17.23
C ARG A 243 4.66 2.11 -17.87
N ARG A 244 5.29 3.24 -17.49
CA ARG A 244 4.81 4.58 -17.87
C ARG A 244 5.65 5.26 -18.94
N THR A 245 6.82 4.70 -19.27
CA THR A 245 7.75 5.33 -20.22
C THR A 245 8.36 4.32 -21.18
N ASP A 246 8.78 4.80 -22.33
CA ASP A 246 9.55 4.04 -23.32
C ASP A 246 11.06 4.25 -23.19
N LEU A 247 11.53 4.75 -22.05
CA LEU A 247 12.95 4.98 -21.80
C LEU A 247 13.79 3.71 -22.07
N PRO A 248 14.95 3.84 -22.70
CA PRO A 248 15.90 2.73 -22.85
C PRO A 248 16.23 2.11 -21.49
N LEU A 249 16.43 0.79 -21.44
CA LEU A 249 16.75 0.09 -20.18
C LEU A 249 17.98 0.64 -19.48
N ARG A 250 18.94 1.20 -20.20
CA ARG A 250 20.11 1.88 -19.64
C ARG A 250 19.71 3.11 -18.83
N GLU A 251 18.83 3.93 -19.36
CA GLU A 251 18.33 5.14 -18.68
C GLU A 251 17.45 4.78 -17.48
N VAL A 252 16.62 3.74 -17.61
CA VAL A 252 15.85 3.23 -16.46
C VAL A 252 16.77 2.77 -15.33
N ALA A 253 17.85 2.02 -15.68
CA ALA A 253 18.84 1.57 -14.72
C ALA A 253 19.52 2.74 -13.99
N GLU A 254 19.92 3.77 -14.73
CA GLU A 254 20.55 4.98 -14.21
C GLU A 254 19.60 5.75 -13.27
N LYS A 255 18.36 6.00 -13.70
CA LYS A 255 17.32 6.66 -12.89
C LYS A 255 16.97 5.89 -11.63
N CYS A 256 17.16 4.56 -11.62
CA CYS A 256 16.98 3.70 -10.45
C CYS A 256 18.26 3.53 -9.61
N GLY A 257 19.31 4.30 -9.88
CA GLY A 257 20.56 4.28 -9.11
C GLY A 257 21.42 3.02 -9.30
N PHE A 258 21.31 2.35 -10.47
CA PHE A 258 22.18 1.24 -10.81
C PHE A 258 23.33 1.70 -11.71
N ALA A 259 24.53 1.24 -11.39
CA ALA A 259 25.73 1.57 -12.17
C ALA A 259 25.70 1.02 -13.60
N THR A 260 25.00 -0.09 -13.84
CA THR A 260 24.90 -0.72 -15.17
C THR A 260 23.52 -1.31 -15.42
N ALA A 261 23.10 -1.35 -16.70
CA ALA A 261 21.88 -2.02 -17.12
C ALA A 261 21.88 -3.53 -16.81
N PHE A 262 23.07 -4.14 -16.75
CA PHE A 262 23.22 -5.55 -16.39
C PHE A 262 22.90 -5.80 -14.92
N SER A 263 23.46 -5.01 -14.00
CA SER A 263 23.19 -5.12 -12.56
C SER A 263 21.71 -4.84 -12.26
N PHE A 264 21.12 -3.86 -12.95
CA PHE A 264 19.70 -3.57 -12.91
C PHE A 264 18.86 -4.76 -13.35
N SER A 265 19.09 -5.28 -14.56
CA SER A 265 18.30 -6.39 -15.13
C SER A 265 18.35 -7.65 -14.26
N ARG A 266 19.51 -7.95 -13.66
CA ARG A 266 19.68 -9.06 -12.73
C ARG A 266 18.87 -8.85 -11.44
N ALA A 267 18.90 -7.64 -10.88
CA ALA A 267 18.13 -7.28 -9.68
C ALA A 267 16.62 -7.33 -9.95
N PHE A 268 16.20 -6.79 -11.09
CA PHE A 268 14.81 -6.76 -11.52
C PHE A 268 14.24 -8.17 -11.73
N ARG A 269 14.97 -9.03 -12.47
CA ARG A 269 14.55 -10.42 -12.70
C ARG A 269 14.44 -11.20 -11.40
N ARG A 270 15.33 -10.96 -10.43
CA ARG A 270 15.23 -11.60 -9.10
C ARG A 270 13.98 -11.20 -8.35
N GLU A 271 13.53 -9.95 -8.49
CA GLU A 271 12.38 -9.40 -7.78
C GLU A 271 11.04 -9.77 -8.47
N PHE A 272 10.98 -9.67 -9.81
CA PHE A 272 9.76 -9.83 -10.58
C PHE A 272 9.68 -11.18 -11.33
N GLY A 273 10.71 -12.01 -11.28
CA GLY A 273 10.77 -13.31 -11.97
C GLY A 273 11.03 -13.23 -13.47
N VAL A 274 10.88 -12.06 -14.09
CA VAL A 274 11.07 -11.83 -15.53
C VAL A 274 12.04 -10.68 -15.81
N PRO A 275 12.73 -10.65 -16.94
CA PRO A 275 13.59 -9.54 -17.32
C PRO A 275 12.79 -8.23 -17.54
N PRO A 276 13.40 -7.04 -17.34
CA PRO A 276 12.75 -5.75 -17.53
C PRO A 276 12.13 -5.57 -18.93
N SER A 277 12.80 -6.06 -19.97
CA SER A 277 12.33 -5.99 -21.37
C SER A 277 11.06 -6.80 -21.60
N GLN A 278 10.95 -7.95 -20.96
CA GLN A 278 9.75 -8.79 -21.02
C GLN A 278 8.63 -8.19 -20.19
N TYR A 279 8.95 -7.65 -19.01
CA TYR A 279 8.00 -6.97 -18.14
C TYR A 279 7.35 -5.78 -18.82
N ARG A 280 8.10 -4.96 -19.58
CA ARG A 280 7.58 -3.83 -20.33
C ARG A 280 6.53 -4.25 -21.37
N LYS A 281 6.75 -5.38 -22.05
CA LYS A 281 5.80 -5.90 -23.06
C LYS A 281 4.55 -6.49 -22.43
N ASN A 282 4.71 -7.19 -21.33
CA ASN A 282 3.65 -7.88 -20.58
C ASN A 282 3.85 -7.66 -19.08
N PRO A 283 3.30 -6.58 -18.49
CA PRO A 283 3.42 -6.33 -17.07
C PRO A 283 2.78 -7.46 -16.27
N VAL A 284 3.61 -8.25 -15.60
CA VAL A 284 3.16 -9.31 -14.70
C VAL A 284 2.96 -8.70 -13.32
N SER A 285 1.84 -8.99 -12.67
CA SER A 285 1.66 -8.63 -11.27
C SER A 285 2.75 -9.32 -10.44
N ARG A 286 3.38 -8.59 -9.50
CA ARG A 286 4.34 -9.15 -8.54
C ARG A 286 3.68 -10.37 -7.90
N ARG A 287 4.36 -11.50 -7.85
CA ARG A 287 3.90 -12.64 -7.05
C ARG A 287 4.01 -12.24 -5.58
N ASP A 288 2.86 -12.02 -4.96
CA ASP A 288 2.73 -11.76 -3.52
C ASP A 288 3.12 -13.02 -2.71
#